data_49fed66aef200069c82436797cb42a9b
#
_entry.id   49fed66aef200069c82436797cb42a9b
#
_cell.length_a   1.000
_cell.length_b   1.000
_cell.length_c   1.000
_cell.angle_alpha   90.00
_cell.angle_beta   90.00
_cell.angle_gamma   90.00
#
_symmetry.space_group_name_H-M   'P 1'
#
loop_
_entity.id
_entity.type
_entity.pdbx_description
1 polymer ?
#
loop_
_entity_poly.entity_id
_entity_poly.type
_entity_poly.pdbx_seq_one_letter_code
_entity_poly.pdbx_strand_id
1 'polypeptide(L)'
;AEISSGVRATYGAIERVRIDKDSLKVRFKVIGCDAWSDEPDYELVQMKAVGICGSGIIEAIVAFAEAGIIDQSGLFVESIAPELFSKKGNTTRFLLVDQGDKSIYIEQVDIRSIQLAKAALSAGVSILMDYLDCDHFDKILLAGAFGAHLDARYVALLDIIPTSTAEKIVS
;
A
#
# COMPACT_ATOMS: atom_id res chain seq x y z
N ALA A 1 0.45 -10.08 -9.30
CA ALA A 1 -0.06 -10.44 -7.97
C ALA A 1 -1.53 -10.02 -7.89
N GLU A 2 -2.39 -10.89 -7.46
CA GLU A 2 -3.80 -10.58 -7.21
C GLU A 2 -3.94 -10.22 -5.74
N ILE A 3 -4.55 -9.07 -5.45
CA ILE A 3 -4.81 -8.57 -4.10
C ILE A 3 -6.26 -8.88 -3.76
N SER A 4 -6.53 -9.40 -2.55
CA SER A 4 -7.84 -9.93 -2.13
C SER A 4 -8.99 -8.92 -2.25
N SER A 5 -8.74 -7.64 -1.90
CA SER A 5 -9.67 -6.53 -2.11
C SER A 5 -9.21 -5.59 -3.24
N GLY A 6 -8.35 -6.08 -4.13
CA GLY A 6 -7.73 -5.30 -5.20
C GLY A 6 -8.73 -4.93 -6.29
N VAL A 7 -8.69 -3.66 -6.71
CA VAL A 7 -9.46 -3.15 -7.84
C VAL A 7 -8.57 -2.27 -8.73
N ARG A 8 -9.00 -2.06 -9.96
CA ARG A 8 -8.34 -1.08 -10.84
C ARG A 8 -8.50 0.33 -10.24
N ALA A 9 -7.58 1.23 -10.59
CA ALA A 9 -7.66 2.64 -10.23
C ALA A 9 -8.86 3.30 -10.94
N THR A 10 -10.03 3.16 -10.35
CA THR A 10 -11.33 3.68 -10.82
C THR A 10 -12.03 4.43 -9.71
N TYR A 11 -13.09 5.14 -10.03
CA TYR A 11 -13.93 5.86 -9.08
C TYR A 11 -14.31 4.99 -7.88
N GLY A 12 -14.11 5.49 -6.66
CA GLY A 12 -14.35 4.78 -5.41
C GLY A 12 -13.24 3.83 -4.97
N ALA A 13 -12.19 3.59 -5.78
CA ALA A 13 -11.03 2.80 -5.34
C ALA A 13 -10.19 3.57 -4.32
N ILE A 14 -9.81 2.95 -3.22
CA ILE A 14 -8.90 3.53 -2.22
C ILE A 14 -7.53 3.70 -2.89
N GLU A 15 -7.05 4.93 -2.97
CA GLU A 15 -5.76 5.29 -3.56
C GLU A 15 -4.73 5.76 -2.53
N ARG A 16 -5.18 6.24 -1.36
CA ARG A 16 -4.32 6.72 -0.28
C ARG A 16 -4.79 6.11 1.05
N VAL A 17 -3.83 5.75 1.89
CA VAL A 17 -4.08 5.21 3.24
C VAL A 17 -3.13 5.85 4.23
N ARG A 18 -3.65 6.21 5.40
CA ARG A 18 -2.87 6.63 6.56
C ARG A 18 -3.41 5.95 7.80
N ILE A 19 -2.53 5.66 8.74
CA ILE A 19 -2.87 5.07 10.03
C ILE A 19 -2.22 5.92 11.12
N ASP A 20 -3.02 6.34 12.07
CA ASP A 20 -2.52 6.99 13.26
C ASP A 20 -1.81 5.96 14.14
N LYS A 21 -0.55 6.25 14.53
CA LYS A 21 0.31 5.26 15.22
C LYS A 21 -0.15 4.95 16.64
N ASP A 22 -0.84 5.89 17.28
CA ASP A 22 -1.25 5.73 18.68
C ASP A 22 -2.64 5.10 18.80
N SER A 23 -3.60 5.57 17.99
CA SER A 23 -4.98 5.08 18.00
C SER A 23 -5.29 3.96 17.03
N LEU A 24 -4.36 3.67 16.10
CA LEU A 24 -4.52 2.75 14.97
C LEU A 24 -5.73 3.07 14.07
N LYS A 25 -6.26 4.30 14.17
CA LYS A 25 -7.35 4.76 13.32
C LYS A 25 -6.89 4.87 11.88
N VAL A 26 -7.60 4.14 11.02
CA VAL A 26 -7.37 4.20 9.57
C VAL A 26 -8.13 5.37 8.97
N ARG A 27 -7.48 6.14 8.10
CA ARG A 27 -8.09 7.13 7.22
C ARG A 27 -7.61 6.90 5.80
N PHE A 28 -8.48 7.10 4.84
CA PHE A 28 -8.19 6.82 3.44
C PHE A 28 -8.79 7.89 2.52
N LYS A 29 -8.28 7.95 1.30
CA LYS A 29 -8.90 8.68 0.19
C LYS A 29 -9.30 7.70 -0.91
N VAL A 30 -10.38 8.03 -1.60
CA VAL A 30 -10.82 7.28 -2.78
C VAL A 30 -10.71 8.14 -4.03
N ILE A 31 -10.45 7.52 -5.15
CA ILE A 31 -10.46 8.21 -6.45
C ILE A 31 -11.83 8.83 -6.69
N GLY A 32 -11.84 10.13 -6.97
CA GLY A 32 -13.05 10.92 -7.17
C GLY A 32 -13.52 11.70 -5.93
N CYS A 33 -12.77 11.64 -4.81
CA CYS A 33 -13.01 12.48 -3.64
C CYS A 33 -11.69 12.97 -3.05
N ASP A 34 -11.49 14.29 -2.98
CA ASP A 34 -10.27 14.88 -2.42
C ASP A 34 -10.24 14.88 -0.90
N ALA A 35 -11.37 14.67 -0.23
CA ALA A 35 -11.47 14.61 1.21
C ALA A 35 -10.97 13.25 1.76
N TRP A 36 -10.41 13.28 2.96
CA TRP A 36 -10.12 12.06 3.71
C TRP A 36 -11.40 11.49 4.32
N SER A 37 -11.45 10.18 4.53
CA SER A 37 -12.60 9.45 5.06
C SER A 37 -13.09 9.90 6.45
N ASP A 38 -12.29 10.65 7.18
CA ASP A 38 -12.61 11.23 8.49
C ASP A 38 -12.94 12.74 8.42
N GLU A 39 -13.04 13.31 7.24
CA GLU A 39 -13.39 14.72 7.02
C GLU A 39 -14.89 14.84 6.66
N PRO A 40 -15.58 15.93 7.09
CA PRO A 40 -17.00 16.12 6.83
C PRO A 40 -17.36 16.08 5.34
N ASP A 41 -16.49 16.60 4.48
CA ASP A 41 -16.71 16.64 3.04
C ASP A 41 -16.80 15.25 2.41
N TYR A 42 -16.14 14.24 3.01
CA TYR A 42 -16.25 12.85 2.56
C TYR A 42 -17.67 12.29 2.79
N GLU A 43 -18.26 12.60 3.94
CA GLU A 43 -19.63 12.18 4.27
C GLU A 43 -20.65 12.80 3.31
N LEU A 44 -20.44 14.07 2.90
CA LEU A 44 -21.32 14.75 1.96
C LEU A 44 -21.35 14.10 0.58
N VAL A 45 -20.25 13.52 0.14
CA VAL A 45 -20.15 12.83 -1.16
C VAL A 45 -20.86 11.47 -1.15
N GLN A 46 -21.16 10.88 0.03
CA GLN A 46 -21.79 9.57 0.21
C GLN A 46 -21.13 8.44 -0.60
N MET A 47 -19.82 8.57 -0.84
CA MET A 47 -19.05 7.61 -1.62
C MET A 47 -18.62 6.44 -0.75
N LYS A 48 -18.90 5.22 -1.23
CA LYS A 48 -18.37 4.00 -0.60
C LYS A 48 -17.10 3.56 -1.30
N ALA A 49 -16.13 3.11 -0.51
CA ALA A 49 -14.94 2.47 -1.06
C ALA A 49 -15.33 1.13 -1.70
N VAL A 50 -14.85 0.89 -2.94
CA VAL A 50 -15.16 -0.33 -3.71
C VAL A 50 -14.05 -1.37 -3.65
N GLY A 51 -12.89 -1.00 -3.15
CA GLY A 51 -11.69 -1.82 -3.03
C GLY A 51 -10.46 -0.93 -2.93
N ILE A 52 -9.27 -1.52 -3.04
CA ILE A 52 -8.00 -0.81 -2.95
C ILE A 52 -7.23 -0.93 -4.27
N CYS A 53 -6.72 0.19 -4.80
CA CYS A 53 -5.90 0.17 -6.01
C CYS A 53 -4.41 -0.02 -5.69
N GLY A 54 -3.58 -0.08 -6.73
CA GLY A 54 -2.14 -0.34 -6.60
C GLY A 54 -1.39 0.66 -5.70
N SER A 55 -1.67 1.97 -5.83
CA SER A 55 -1.06 2.98 -4.95
C SER A 55 -1.55 2.84 -3.51
N GLY A 56 -2.84 2.60 -3.31
CA GLY A 56 -3.44 2.42 -1.99
C GLY A 56 -2.86 1.24 -1.22
N ILE A 57 -2.65 0.08 -1.86
CA ILE A 57 -2.05 -1.09 -1.16
C ILE A 57 -0.59 -0.84 -0.77
N ILE A 58 0.18 -0.15 -1.60
CA ILE A 58 1.55 0.23 -1.27
C ILE A 58 1.58 1.16 -0.04
N GLU A 59 0.75 2.21 -0.03
CA GLU A 59 0.64 3.10 1.13
C GLU A 59 0.15 2.36 2.39
N ALA A 60 -0.83 1.47 2.26
CA ALA A 60 -1.34 0.69 3.38
C ALA A 60 -0.24 -0.17 4.02
N ILE A 61 0.59 -0.85 3.23
CA ILE A 61 1.69 -1.69 3.76
C ILE A 61 2.74 -0.84 4.49
N VAL A 62 3.09 0.33 3.93
CA VAL A 62 4.01 1.26 4.63
C VAL A 62 3.38 1.75 5.94
N ALA A 63 2.11 2.16 5.92
CA ALA A 63 1.41 2.59 7.11
C ALA A 63 1.31 1.47 8.16
N PHE A 64 1.12 0.21 7.74
CA PHE A 64 1.14 -0.96 8.63
C PHE A 64 2.50 -1.15 9.30
N ALA A 65 3.60 -1.04 8.53
CA ALA A 65 4.95 -1.15 9.06
C ALA A 65 5.26 -0.03 10.06
N GLU A 66 4.90 1.21 9.72
CA GLU A 66 5.10 2.38 10.57
C GLU A 66 4.27 2.35 11.87
N ALA A 67 3.06 1.78 11.83
CA ALA A 67 2.18 1.62 12.98
C ALA A 67 2.44 0.32 13.78
N GLY A 68 3.38 -0.54 13.34
CA GLY A 68 3.69 -1.81 13.98
C GLY A 68 2.60 -2.89 13.81
N ILE A 69 1.68 -2.70 12.87
CA ILE A 69 0.62 -3.68 12.51
C ILE A 69 1.23 -4.90 11.81
N ILE A 70 2.33 -4.71 11.12
CA ILE A 70 3.18 -5.78 10.60
C ILE A 70 4.59 -5.65 11.17
N ASP A 71 5.24 -6.78 11.41
CA ASP A 71 6.63 -6.86 11.81
C ASP A 71 7.60 -6.71 10.62
N GLN A 72 8.90 -6.75 10.89
CA GLN A 72 9.96 -6.65 9.87
C GLN A 72 9.90 -7.78 8.82
N SER A 73 9.31 -8.93 9.15
CA SER A 73 9.10 -10.03 8.22
C SER A 73 7.84 -9.87 7.37
N GLY A 74 7.01 -8.87 7.66
CA GLY A 74 5.72 -8.62 7.04
C GLY A 74 4.59 -9.49 7.59
N LEU A 75 4.76 -10.09 8.78
CA LEU A 75 3.69 -10.81 9.46
C LEU A 75 2.84 -9.84 10.29
N PHE A 76 1.53 -10.07 10.33
CA PHE A 76 0.63 -9.32 11.19
C PHE A 76 0.94 -9.54 12.67
N VAL A 77 0.94 -8.45 13.43
CA VAL A 77 1.06 -8.42 14.88
C VAL A 77 -0.33 -8.30 15.48
N GLU A 78 -1.09 -9.40 15.50
CA GLU A 78 -2.51 -9.42 15.90
C GLU A 78 -2.73 -8.89 17.34
N SER A 79 -1.71 -8.96 18.21
CA SER A 79 -1.80 -8.51 19.60
C SER A 79 -1.93 -6.99 19.77
N ILE A 80 -1.59 -6.19 18.75
CA ILE A 80 -1.64 -4.72 18.85
C ILE A 80 -3.07 -4.17 18.81
N ALA A 81 -3.96 -4.82 18.05
CA ALA A 81 -5.39 -4.46 17.91
C ALA A 81 -6.21 -5.69 17.53
N PRO A 82 -6.42 -6.65 18.44
CA PRO A 82 -7.07 -7.92 18.12
C PRO A 82 -8.45 -7.77 17.46
N GLU A 83 -9.17 -6.69 17.78
CA GLU A 83 -10.50 -6.37 17.26
C GLU A 83 -10.50 -6.02 15.76
N LEU A 84 -9.38 -5.57 15.22
CA LEU A 84 -9.23 -5.25 13.78
C LEU A 84 -8.85 -6.48 12.94
N PHE A 85 -8.51 -7.60 13.60
CA PHE A 85 -8.14 -8.81 12.92
C PHE A 85 -9.25 -9.85 12.90
N SER A 86 -9.29 -10.61 11.85
CA SER A 86 -10.16 -11.78 11.71
C SER A 86 -9.52 -12.82 10.82
N LYS A 87 -10.10 -14.03 10.77
CA LYS A 87 -9.61 -15.10 9.90
C LYS A 87 -10.60 -15.40 8.79
N LYS A 88 -10.08 -15.68 7.62
CA LYS A 88 -10.81 -16.19 6.47
C LYS A 88 -10.13 -17.49 6.02
N GLY A 89 -10.71 -18.62 6.41
CA GLY A 89 -9.99 -19.91 6.29
C GLY A 89 -8.74 -19.91 7.15
N ASN A 90 -7.59 -20.15 6.53
CA ASN A 90 -6.28 -20.17 7.19
C ASN A 90 -5.53 -18.83 7.13
N THR A 91 -6.13 -17.79 6.54
CA THR A 91 -5.47 -16.49 6.35
C THR A 91 -5.97 -15.47 7.37
N THR A 92 -5.04 -14.81 8.05
CA THR A 92 -5.34 -13.62 8.86
C THR A 92 -5.58 -12.43 7.95
N ARG A 93 -6.55 -11.60 8.28
CA ARG A 93 -6.87 -10.37 7.58
C ARG A 93 -7.10 -9.21 8.56
N PHE A 94 -6.68 -8.03 8.15
CA PHE A 94 -6.88 -6.77 8.86
C PHE A 94 -8.06 -6.01 8.24
N LEU A 95 -8.96 -5.50 9.07
CA LEU A 95 -10.09 -4.66 8.66
C LEU A 95 -9.59 -3.26 8.33
N LEU A 96 -9.51 -2.92 7.04
CA LEU A 96 -9.09 -1.59 6.60
C LEU A 96 -10.26 -0.60 6.62
N VAL A 97 -11.42 -1.00 6.15
CA VAL A 97 -12.63 -0.16 6.10
C VAL A 97 -13.84 -1.00 6.50
N ASP A 98 -14.57 -0.56 7.51
CA ASP A 98 -15.84 -1.16 7.89
C ASP A 98 -17.00 -0.50 7.12
N GLN A 99 -17.66 -1.29 6.30
CA GLN A 99 -18.84 -0.91 5.53
C GLN A 99 -19.95 -1.99 5.64
N GLY A 100 -19.95 -2.75 6.72
CA GLY A 100 -20.84 -3.90 6.90
C GLY A 100 -20.53 -5.01 5.90
N ASP A 101 -21.48 -5.37 5.06
CA ASP A 101 -21.33 -6.50 4.10
C ASP A 101 -20.23 -6.31 3.06
N LYS A 102 -19.80 -5.06 2.84
CA LYS A 102 -18.77 -4.71 1.86
C LYS A 102 -17.50 -4.14 2.50
N SER A 103 -17.21 -4.56 3.73
CA SER A 103 -15.97 -4.17 4.41
C SER A 103 -14.73 -4.61 3.62
N ILE A 104 -13.71 -3.74 3.61
CA ILE A 104 -12.47 -3.96 2.87
C ILE A 104 -11.41 -4.46 3.84
N TYR A 105 -10.77 -5.55 3.47
CA TYR A 105 -9.73 -6.19 4.25
C TYR A 105 -8.42 -6.25 3.45
N ILE A 106 -7.30 -6.23 4.17
CA ILE A 106 -5.99 -6.64 3.66
C ILE A 106 -5.64 -7.97 4.31
N GLU A 107 -5.38 -8.96 3.49
CA GLU A 107 -5.04 -10.32 3.94
C GLU A 107 -3.52 -10.50 4.04
N GLN A 108 -3.06 -11.43 4.87
CA GLN A 108 -1.63 -11.73 4.99
C GLN A 108 -1.00 -12.12 3.65
N VAL A 109 -1.77 -12.78 2.79
CA VAL A 109 -1.33 -13.17 1.43
C VAL A 109 -1.11 -11.96 0.51
N ASP A 110 -1.82 -10.85 0.74
CA ASP A 110 -1.64 -9.62 -0.04
C ASP A 110 -0.27 -9.00 0.24
N ILE A 111 0.13 -8.96 1.52
CA ILE A 111 1.45 -8.50 1.94
C ILE A 111 2.54 -9.36 1.30
N ARG A 112 2.39 -10.69 1.31
CA ARG A 112 3.31 -11.62 0.63
C ARG A 112 3.39 -11.37 -0.87
N SER A 113 2.27 -11.11 -1.51
CA SER A 113 2.22 -10.79 -2.94
C SER A 113 3.02 -9.53 -3.29
N ILE A 114 2.92 -8.48 -2.46
CA ILE A 114 3.70 -7.24 -2.63
C ILE A 114 5.18 -7.47 -2.34
N GLN A 115 5.52 -8.26 -1.31
CA GLN A 115 6.92 -8.61 -1.02
C GLN A 115 7.57 -9.37 -2.19
N LEU A 116 6.85 -10.31 -2.80
CA LEU A 116 7.33 -11.05 -3.97
C LEU A 116 7.49 -10.13 -5.20
N ALA A 117 6.53 -9.24 -5.44
CA ALA A 117 6.63 -8.27 -6.53
C ALA A 117 7.83 -7.33 -6.33
N LYS A 118 8.04 -6.81 -5.09
CA LYS A 118 9.22 -6.04 -4.72
C LYS A 118 10.49 -6.81 -5.02
N ALA A 119 10.60 -8.04 -4.53
CA ALA A 119 11.80 -8.86 -4.70
C ALA A 119 12.12 -9.11 -6.18
N ALA A 120 11.11 -9.36 -7.01
CA ALA A 120 11.27 -9.54 -8.45
C ALA A 120 11.78 -8.27 -9.15
N LEU A 121 11.21 -7.10 -8.80
CA LEU A 121 11.66 -5.81 -9.34
C LEU A 121 13.10 -5.49 -8.91
N SER A 122 13.39 -5.62 -7.61
CA SER A 122 14.71 -5.37 -7.06
C SER A 122 15.78 -6.26 -7.69
N ALA A 123 15.50 -7.56 -7.84
CA ALA A 123 16.40 -8.50 -8.52
C ALA A 123 16.62 -8.13 -9.99
N GLY A 124 15.55 -7.77 -10.72
CA GLY A 124 15.66 -7.32 -12.11
C GLY A 124 16.52 -6.08 -12.27
N VAL A 125 16.35 -5.09 -11.38
CA VAL A 125 17.19 -3.88 -11.37
C VAL A 125 18.65 -4.23 -11.07
N SER A 126 18.91 -5.05 -10.05
CA SER A 126 20.27 -5.47 -9.70
C SER A 126 20.99 -6.17 -10.87
N ILE A 127 20.31 -7.08 -11.55
CA ILE A 127 20.87 -7.76 -12.73
C ILE A 127 21.22 -6.76 -13.85
N LEU A 128 20.34 -5.76 -14.09
CA LEU A 128 20.62 -4.72 -15.08
C LEU A 128 21.78 -3.84 -14.69
N MET A 129 21.92 -3.48 -13.40
CA MET A 129 23.06 -2.72 -12.88
C MET A 129 24.36 -3.50 -13.08
N ASP A 130 24.38 -4.77 -12.71
CA ASP A 130 25.54 -5.65 -12.90
C ASP A 130 25.92 -5.77 -14.39
N TYR A 131 24.93 -5.92 -15.27
CA TYR A 131 25.16 -6.02 -16.71
C TYR A 131 25.74 -4.73 -17.32
N LEU A 132 25.33 -3.57 -16.79
CA LEU A 132 25.77 -2.25 -17.26
C LEU A 132 27.02 -1.73 -16.53
N ASP A 133 27.58 -2.50 -15.59
CA ASP A 133 28.67 -2.08 -14.70
C ASP A 133 28.36 -0.75 -14.02
N CYS A 134 27.15 -0.63 -13.47
CA CYS A 134 26.59 0.58 -12.86
C CYS A 134 26.25 0.32 -11.39
N ASP A 135 26.76 1.14 -10.49
CA ASP A 135 26.58 1.01 -9.04
C ASP A 135 25.54 2.00 -8.46
N HIS A 136 25.08 2.96 -9.25
CA HIS A 136 24.09 3.97 -8.82
C HIS A 136 23.27 4.51 -9.98
N PHE A 137 22.18 5.18 -9.67
CA PHE A 137 21.34 5.95 -10.59
C PHE A 137 21.41 7.44 -10.25
N ASP A 138 21.52 8.30 -11.26
CA ASP A 138 21.37 9.74 -11.10
C ASP A 138 19.88 10.11 -10.98
N LYS A 139 19.03 9.41 -11.75
CA LYS A 139 17.61 9.68 -11.82
C LYS A 139 16.83 8.41 -12.14
N ILE A 140 15.67 8.25 -11.49
CA ILE A 140 14.74 7.15 -11.70
C ILE A 140 13.40 7.75 -12.15
N LEU A 141 12.91 7.36 -13.31
CA LEU A 141 11.64 7.81 -13.85
C LEU A 141 10.59 6.71 -13.67
N LEU A 142 9.54 7.02 -12.90
CA LEU A 142 8.38 6.15 -12.75
C LEU A 142 7.38 6.49 -13.85
N ALA A 143 7.35 5.70 -14.91
CA ALA A 143 6.44 5.91 -16.04
C ALA A 143 5.18 5.06 -15.93
N GLY A 144 4.09 5.56 -16.55
CA GLY A 144 2.80 4.88 -16.61
C GLY A 144 1.81 5.32 -15.54
N ALA A 145 0.54 4.92 -15.72
CA ALA A 145 -0.56 5.34 -14.84
C ALA A 145 -0.35 4.99 -13.37
N PHE A 146 0.29 3.87 -13.08
CA PHE A 146 0.64 3.47 -11.72
C PHE A 146 1.76 4.34 -11.15
N GLY A 147 2.83 4.57 -11.93
CA GLY A 147 3.98 5.36 -11.50
C GLY A 147 3.63 6.82 -11.20
N ALA A 148 2.75 7.41 -12.00
CA ALA A 148 2.32 8.81 -11.84
C ALA A 148 1.54 9.09 -10.54
N HIS A 149 0.98 8.06 -9.90
CA HIS A 149 0.23 8.17 -8.64
C HIS A 149 0.97 7.61 -7.43
N LEU A 150 2.18 7.08 -7.62
CA LEU A 150 2.96 6.50 -6.55
C LEU A 150 3.88 7.55 -5.93
N ASP A 151 3.77 7.76 -4.63
CA ASP A 151 4.67 8.67 -3.91
C ASP A 151 6.09 8.09 -3.86
N ALA A 152 7.07 8.86 -4.33
CA ALA A 152 8.48 8.49 -4.38
C ALA A 152 9.02 8.02 -3.02
N ARG A 153 8.50 8.58 -1.91
CA ARG A 153 8.89 8.17 -0.55
C ARG A 153 8.53 6.72 -0.27
N TYR A 154 7.38 6.22 -0.73
CA TYR A 154 6.98 4.83 -0.51
C TYR A 154 7.78 3.85 -1.35
N VAL A 155 8.17 4.25 -2.57
CA VAL A 155 9.09 3.45 -3.41
C VAL A 155 10.44 3.28 -2.72
N ALA A 156 10.98 4.37 -2.15
CA ALA A 156 12.24 4.35 -1.42
C ALA A 156 12.12 3.59 -0.09
N LEU A 157 11.06 3.84 0.71
CA LEU A 157 10.85 3.16 2.00
C LEU A 157 10.68 1.64 1.85
N LEU A 158 10.01 1.21 0.80
CA LEU A 158 9.89 -0.21 0.49
C LEU A 158 11.14 -0.78 -0.19
N ASP A 159 12.14 0.04 -0.49
CA ASP A 159 13.34 -0.38 -1.20
C ASP A 159 13.01 -1.22 -2.45
N ILE A 160 12.03 -0.75 -3.24
CA ILE A 160 11.58 -1.41 -4.47
C ILE A 160 12.68 -1.37 -5.53
N ILE A 161 13.43 -0.27 -5.56
CA ILE A 161 14.57 -0.07 -6.43
C ILE A 161 15.82 0.05 -5.55
N PRO A 162 16.80 -0.85 -5.67
CA PRO A 162 18.03 -0.81 -4.89
C PRO A 162 18.74 0.53 -5.03
N THR A 163 19.41 0.98 -3.98
CA THR A 163 20.19 2.24 -3.95
C THR A 163 19.41 3.52 -4.24
N SER A 164 18.06 3.43 -4.34
CA SER A 164 17.25 4.62 -4.60
C SER A 164 17.01 5.43 -3.33
N THR A 165 17.01 6.76 -3.48
CA THR A 165 16.48 7.70 -2.49
C THR A 165 15.28 8.41 -3.10
N ALA A 166 14.36 8.89 -2.27
CA ALA A 166 13.15 9.57 -2.75
C ALA A 166 13.48 10.79 -3.64
N GLU A 167 14.61 11.45 -3.41
CA GLU A 167 15.06 12.62 -4.17
C GLU A 167 15.44 12.30 -5.63
N LYS A 168 15.85 11.07 -5.90
CA LYS A 168 16.20 10.59 -7.24
C LYS A 168 15.03 10.09 -8.04
N ILE A 169 13.88 9.88 -7.39
CA ILE A 169 12.67 9.32 -8.01
C ILE A 169 11.76 10.46 -8.49
N VAL A 170 11.38 10.39 -9.75
CA VAL A 170 10.47 11.35 -10.41
C VAL A 170 9.33 10.56 -11.05
N SER A 171 8.10 10.96 -10.77
CA SER A 171 6.86 10.40 -11.32
C SER A 171 6.21 11.37 -12.31
#